data_6d4c65d37d5895e8746f8ca2e2b0ee3d
#
_entry.id   6d4c65d37d5895e8746f8ca2e2b0ee3d
#
_cell.length_a   1.000
_cell.length_b   1.000
_cell.length_c   1.000
_cell.angle_alpha   90.00
_cell.angle_beta   90.00
_cell.angle_gamma   90.00
#
_symmetry.space_group_name_H-M   'P 1'
#
loop_
_entity.id
_entity.type
_entity.pdbx_description
1 polymer ?
#
loop_
_entity_poly.entity_id
_entity_poly.type
_entity_poly.pdbx_seq_one_letter_code
_entity_poly.pdbx_strand_id
1 'polypeptide(L)'
;AWGTLYTLFYIQFATSWWMFLLLPIHYLMGPVHGVIINWYAHKYGYRNYEVDDTAKNLLPLDFLMLGESYHNNHHKFGGRANFGIKWHEFDPTYPFILLLNKLGIIHLKPNNDLNYM
;
A
#
# COMPACT_ATOMS: atom_id res chain seq x y z
N ALA A 1 4.16 13.07 -14.15
CA ALA A 1 5.15 13.37 -13.11
C ALA A 1 6.03 12.16 -12.76
N TRP A 2 5.45 11.01 -12.32
CA TRP A 2 6.26 9.83 -11.90
C TRP A 2 7.12 9.25 -13.03
N GLY A 3 6.58 9.12 -14.25
CA GLY A 3 7.34 8.62 -15.39
C GLY A 3 8.57 9.47 -15.68
N THR A 4 8.44 10.79 -15.61
CA THR A 4 9.58 11.71 -15.78
C THR A 4 10.62 11.51 -14.69
N LEU A 5 10.21 11.37 -13.43
CA LEU A 5 11.12 11.12 -12.30
C LEU A 5 11.88 9.81 -12.46
N TYR A 6 11.20 8.71 -12.82
CA TYR A 6 11.87 7.44 -13.07
C TYR A 6 12.86 7.54 -14.23
N THR A 7 12.47 8.20 -15.35
CA THR A 7 13.38 8.37 -16.49
C THR A 7 14.64 9.15 -16.09
N LEU A 8 14.48 10.26 -15.39
CA LEU A 8 15.60 11.06 -14.93
C LEU A 8 16.49 10.30 -13.95
N PHE A 9 15.89 9.53 -13.05
CA PHE A 9 16.62 8.65 -12.14
C PHE A 9 17.49 7.65 -12.90
N TYR A 10 16.91 6.98 -13.91
CA TYR A 10 17.67 6.02 -14.73
C TYR A 10 18.76 6.69 -15.54
N ILE A 11 18.51 7.86 -16.12
CA ILE A 11 19.54 8.63 -16.84
C ILE A 11 20.72 8.97 -15.92
N GLN A 12 20.43 9.31 -14.65
CA GLN A 12 21.46 9.69 -13.69
C GLN A 12 22.23 8.51 -13.10
N PHE A 13 21.56 7.37 -12.84
CA PHE A 13 22.12 6.30 -12.01
C PHE A 13 22.28 4.96 -12.75
N ALA A 14 21.78 4.80 -13.96
CA ALA A 14 21.97 3.56 -14.71
C ALA A 14 23.43 3.41 -15.13
N THR A 15 24.06 2.35 -14.68
CA THR A 15 25.46 2.01 -15.02
C THR A 15 25.57 1.20 -16.30
N SER A 16 24.45 0.70 -16.83
CA SER A 16 24.39 -0.12 -18.04
C SER A 16 23.09 0.12 -18.78
N TRP A 17 23.13 0.10 -20.11
CA TRP A 17 21.98 0.36 -20.98
C TRP A 17 20.80 -0.58 -20.73
N TRP A 18 21.03 -1.85 -20.39
CA TRP A 18 19.98 -2.84 -20.14
C TRP A 18 19.08 -2.48 -18.94
N MET A 19 19.58 -1.63 -18.03
CA MET A 19 18.78 -1.16 -16.89
C MET A 19 17.55 -0.37 -17.35
N PHE A 20 17.61 0.30 -18.49
CA PHE A 20 16.46 1.01 -19.06
C PHE A 20 15.30 0.08 -19.46
N LEU A 21 15.56 -1.23 -19.63
CA LEU A 21 14.51 -2.23 -19.85
C LEU A 21 13.59 -2.41 -18.61
N LEU A 22 14.02 -1.94 -17.44
CA LEU A 22 13.20 -1.95 -16.22
C LEU A 22 12.20 -0.78 -16.17
N LEU A 23 12.38 0.27 -16.98
CA LEU A 23 11.48 1.43 -17.00
C LEU A 23 10.02 1.06 -17.28
N PRO A 24 9.70 0.23 -18.30
CA PRO A 24 8.32 -0.21 -18.53
C PRO A 24 7.72 -0.92 -17.32
N ILE A 25 8.51 -1.71 -16.60
CA ILE A 25 8.08 -2.41 -15.39
C ILE A 25 7.70 -1.39 -14.30
N HIS A 26 8.54 -0.39 -14.07
CA HIS A 26 8.25 0.68 -13.11
C HIS A 26 7.03 1.51 -13.49
N TYR A 27 6.82 1.79 -14.79
CA TYR A 27 5.65 2.52 -15.25
C TYR A 27 4.35 1.73 -15.06
N LEU A 28 4.40 0.42 -15.25
CA LEU A 28 3.23 -0.46 -15.15
C LEU A 28 2.96 -0.93 -13.72
N MET A 29 3.94 -0.88 -12.83
CA MET A 29 3.81 -1.42 -11.47
C MET A 29 2.62 -0.82 -10.72
N GLY A 30 2.46 0.50 -10.73
CA GLY A 30 1.33 1.17 -10.07
C GLY A 30 -0.03 0.76 -10.65
N PRO A 31 -0.28 0.88 -11.97
CA PRO A 31 -1.51 0.42 -12.59
C PRO A 31 -1.82 -1.06 -12.35
N VAL A 32 -0.82 -1.94 -12.49
CA VAL A 32 -0.99 -3.39 -12.26
C VAL A 32 -1.33 -3.69 -10.81
N HIS A 33 -0.62 -3.05 -9.87
CA HIS A 33 -0.90 -3.17 -8.44
C HIS A 33 -2.32 -2.69 -8.11
N GLY A 34 -2.73 -1.53 -8.66
CA GLY A 34 -4.09 -1.02 -8.51
C GLY A 34 -5.16 -1.97 -9.04
N VAL A 35 -4.95 -2.60 -10.20
CA VAL A 35 -5.87 -3.61 -10.74
C VAL A 35 -5.95 -4.82 -9.84
N ILE A 36 -4.82 -5.33 -9.34
CA ILE A 36 -4.80 -6.47 -8.42
C ILE A 36 -5.64 -6.14 -7.19
N ILE A 37 -5.41 -5.02 -6.54
CA ILE A 37 -6.15 -4.65 -5.33
C ILE A 37 -7.64 -4.43 -5.65
N ASN A 38 -7.97 -3.59 -6.64
CA ASN A 38 -9.36 -3.24 -6.90
C ASN A 38 -10.19 -4.38 -7.50
N TRP A 39 -9.57 -5.34 -8.17
CA TRP A 39 -10.29 -6.52 -8.66
C TRP A 39 -10.28 -7.67 -7.65
N TYR A 40 -9.07 -8.14 -7.29
CA TYR A 40 -8.96 -9.39 -6.52
C TYR A 40 -9.43 -9.21 -5.09
N ALA A 41 -9.12 -8.08 -4.45
CA ALA A 41 -9.56 -7.83 -3.07
C ALA A 41 -11.07 -7.55 -2.95
N HIS A 42 -11.78 -7.27 -4.04
CA HIS A 42 -13.24 -7.26 -4.04
C HIS A 42 -13.88 -8.62 -4.35
N LYS A 43 -13.11 -9.58 -4.87
CA LYS A 43 -13.62 -10.88 -5.28
C LYS A 43 -13.20 -12.00 -4.33
N TYR A 44 -11.95 -12.00 -3.91
CA TYR A 44 -11.34 -13.07 -3.13
C TYR A 44 -10.86 -12.56 -1.77
N GLY A 45 -10.71 -13.47 -0.81
CA GLY A 45 -10.18 -13.17 0.51
C GLY A 45 -11.22 -13.29 1.63
N TYR A 46 -10.87 -12.71 2.77
CA TYR A 46 -11.69 -12.77 4.00
C TYR A 46 -12.12 -11.36 4.43
N ARG A 47 -13.11 -11.28 5.31
CA ARG A 47 -13.59 -10.04 5.91
C ARG A 47 -13.35 -10.05 7.40
N ASN A 48 -12.85 -8.95 7.92
CA ASN A 48 -12.82 -8.67 9.34
C ASN A 48 -14.07 -7.90 9.78
N TYR A 49 -14.62 -7.10 8.87
CA TYR A 49 -15.73 -6.18 9.13
C TYR A 49 -16.77 -6.23 8.03
N GLU A 50 -18.02 -6.01 8.42
CA GLU A 50 -19.08 -5.71 7.46
C GLU A 50 -18.91 -4.28 6.93
N VAL A 51 -18.91 -4.18 5.60
CA VAL A 51 -18.85 -2.93 4.82
C VAL A 51 -19.91 -2.97 3.74
N ASP A 52 -20.35 -1.81 3.28
CA ASP A 52 -21.43 -1.69 2.30
C ASP A 52 -21.04 -2.12 0.87
N ASP A 53 -19.81 -2.53 0.69
CA ASP A 53 -19.27 -3.01 -0.58
C ASP A 53 -18.73 -4.46 -0.49
N THR A 54 -18.00 -4.90 -1.51
CA THR A 54 -17.48 -6.27 -1.60
C THR A 54 -16.02 -6.40 -1.13
N ALA A 55 -15.43 -5.36 -0.51
CA ALA A 55 -14.04 -5.35 -0.09
C ALA A 55 -13.71 -6.47 0.90
N LYS A 56 -12.59 -7.13 0.64
CA LYS A 56 -12.04 -8.24 1.42
C LYS A 56 -10.54 -8.04 1.66
N ASN A 57 -10.03 -8.64 2.71
CA ASN A 57 -8.61 -8.76 2.93
C ASN A 57 -8.09 -9.92 2.07
N LEU A 58 -7.15 -9.65 1.19
CA LEU A 58 -6.69 -10.62 0.19
C LEU A 58 -5.74 -11.65 0.79
N LEU A 59 -4.80 -11.21 1.62
CA LEU A 59 -3.76 -12.04 2.22
C LEU A 59 -3.77 -11.93 3.74
N PRO A 60 -3.52 -13.02 4.47
CA PRO A 60 -3.40 -12.98 5.92
C PRO A 60 -2.11 -12.32 6.41
N LEU A 61 -1.06 -12.32 5.57
CA LEU A 61 0.21 -11.64 5.77
C LEU A 61 0.54 -10.89 4.49
N ASP A 62 0.84 -9.60 4.59
CA ASP A 62 1.06 -8.76 3.42
C ASP A 62 2.45 -8.15 3.39
N PHE A 63 3.35 -8.80 2.65
CA PHE A 63 4.65 -8.26 2.27
C PHE A 63 4.72 -7.85 0.79
N LEU A 64 3.78 -8.33 -0.04
CA LEU A 64 3.79 -8.13 -1.48
C LEU A 64 3.03 -6.88 -1.90
N MET A 65 1.94 -6.57 -1.19
CA MET A 65 1.04 -5.48 -1.55
C MET A 65 1.19 -4.28 -0.60
N LEU A 66 2.21 -4.31 0.27
CA LEU A 66 2.61 -3.21 1.14
C LEU A 66 1.47 -2.67 2.04
N GLY A 67 0.65 -3.57 2.58
CA GLY A 67 -0.50 -3.25 3.43
C GLY A 67 -1.83 -3.17 2.66
N GLU A 68 -1.80 -2.90 1.36
CA GLU A 68 -2.99 -2.71 0.52
C GLU A 68 -3.88 -3.97 0.43
N SER A 69 -3.34 -5.17 0.71
CA SER A 69 -4.13 -6.39 0.74
C SER A 69 -5.12 -6.45 1.90
N TYR A 70 -4.98 -5.60 2.92
CA TYR A 70 -5.97 -5.44 4.00
C TYR A 70 -7.11 -4.50 3.60
N HIS A 71 -7.67 -4.74 2.43
CA HIS A 71 -8.59 -3.84 1.74
C HIS A 71 -9.95 -3.70 2.46
N ASN A 72 -10.46 -4.77 3.09
CA ASN A 72 -11.67 -4.70 3.94
C ASN A 72 -11.44 -3.80 5.16
N ASN A 73 -10.28 -3.91 5.79
CA ASN A 73 -9.92 -3.06 6.92
C ASN A 73 -9.84 -1.58 6.47
N HIS A 74 -9.21 -1.32 5.33
CA HIS A 74 -9.11 0.00 4.74
C HIS A 74 -10.49 0.59 4.43
N HIS A 75 -11.39 -0.17 3.80
CA HIS A 75 -12.76 0.29 3.50
C HIS A 75 -13.55 0.58 4.77
N LYS A 76 -13.35 -0.18 5.84
CA LYS A 76 -14.00 0.08 7.14
C LYS A 76 -13.44 1.33 7.83
N PHE A 77 -12.13 1.54 7.76
CA PHE A 77 -11.42 2.59 8.49
C PHE A 77 -10.53 3.41 7.55
N GLY A 78 -11.12 4.04 6.53
CA GLY A 78 -10.40 4.75 5.46
C GLY A 78 -9.48 5.89 5.91
N GLY A 79 -9.60 6.34 7.17
CA GLY A 79 -8.71 7.36 7.74
C GLY A 79 -7.49 6.81 8.47
N ARG A 80 -7.35 5.48 8.60
CA ARG A 80 -6.21 4.87 9.29
C ARG A 80 -4.98 4.82 8.41
N ALA A 81 -3.82 5.10 9.02
CA ALA A 81 -2.53 4.93 8.37
C ALA A 81 -2.02 3.48 8.42
N ASN A 82 -2.50 2.68 9.38
CA ASN A 82 -2.20 1.26 9.52
C ASN A 82 -3.41 0.44 9.07
N PHE A 83 -3.26 -0.32 8.02
CA PHE A 83 -4.34 -1.18 7.50
C PHE A 83 -4.41 -2.53 8.19
N GLY A 84 -3.33 -2.96 8.87
CA GLY A 84 -3.35 -4.16 9.71
C GLY A 84 -4.07 -3.88 11.04
N ILE A 85 -5.07 -4.72 11.39
CA ILE A 85 -5.88 -4.58 12.61
C ILE A 85 -5.72 -5.78 13.52
N LYS A 86 -5.73 -6.99 12.97
CA LYS A 86 -5.52 -8.21 13.74
C LYS A 86 -4.04 -8.37 14.06
N TRP A 87 -3.73 -9.07 15.15
CA TRP A 87 -2.35 -9.26 15.63
C TRP A 87 -1.37 -9.84 14.59
N HIS A 88 -1.87 -10.58 13.59
CA HIS A 88 -1.10 -11.20 12.52
C HIS A 88 -1.05 -10.33 11.23
N GLU A 89 -1.89 -9.29 11.14
CA GLU A 89 -1.98 -8.41 9.99
C GLU A 89 -0.91 -7.33 10.09
N PHE A 90 0.29 -7.66 9.68
CA PHE A 90 1.40 -6.72 9.66
C PHE A 90 1.38 -5.88 8.38
N ASP A 91 1.24 -4.56 8.53
CA ASP A 91 1.36 -3.59 7.46
C ASP A 91 2.82 -3.09 7.38
N PRO A 92 3.62 -3.52 6.37
CA PRO A 92 5.03 -3.14 6.27
C PRO A 92 5.24 -1.67 5.94
N THR A 93 4.23 -0.97 5.42
CA THR A 93 4.31 0.47 5.12
C THR A 93 4.16 1.33 6.38
N TYR A 94 3.42 0.85 7.36
CA TYR A 94 3.11 1.62 8.56
C TYR A 94 4.34 2.01 9.41
N PRO A 95 5.34 1.14 9.68
CA PRO A 95 6.57 1.56 10.36
C PRO A 95 7.31 2.68 9.64
N PHE A 96 7.29 2.68 8.29
CA PHE A 96 7.90 3.75 7.50
C PHE A 96 7.12 5.07 7.64
N ILE A 97 5.79 5.00 7.63
CA ILE A 97 4.92 6.16 7.90
C ILE A 97 5.22 6.75 9.29
N LEU A 98 5.37 5.91 10.32
CA LEU A 98 5.75 6.35 11.66
C LEU A 98 7.11 7.04 11.69
N LEU A 99 8.09 6.52 10.96
CA LEU A 99 9.41 7.15 10.83
C LEU A 99 9.30 8.54 10.21
N LEU A 100 8.58 8.68 9.10
CA LEU A 100 8.35 9.98 8.45
C LEU A 100 7.63 10.98 9.37
N ASN A 101 6.65 10.51 10.14
CA ASN A 101 5.97 11.33 11.14
C ASN A 101 6.93 11.78 12.26
N LYS A 102 7.79 10.86 12.75
CA LYS A 102 8.79 11.19 13.76
C LYS A 102 9.83 12.19 13.26
N LEU A 103 10.17 12.16 11.99
CA LEU A 103 11.09 13.10 11.33
C LEU A 103 10.42 14.45 11.00
N GLY A 104 9.11 14.62 11.26
CA GLY A 104 8.38 15.82 10.94
C GLY A 104 8.12 16.05 9.45
N ILE A 105 8.36 15.04 8.60
CA ILE A 105 8.13 15.11 7.14
C ILE A 105 6.63 15.04 6.84
N ILE A 106 5.90 14.24 7.61
CA ILE A 106 4.44 14.15 7.57
C ILE A 106 3.88 14.33 8.98
N HIS A 107 2.61 14.67 9.08
CA HIS A 107 1.89 14.75 10.35
C HIS A 107 0.70 13.81 10.31
N LEU A 108 0.79 12.73 11.08
CA LEU A 108 -0.36 11.87 11.33
C LEU A 108 -1.38 12.65 12.18
N LYS A 109 -2.62 12.67 11.74
CA LYS A 109 -3.69 13.23 12.57
C LYS A 109 -3.79 12.42 13.86
N PRO A 110 -4.05 13.08 15.02
CA PRO A 110 -4.31 12.35 16.27
C PRO A 110 -5.42 11.35 15.99
N ASN A 111 -5.11 10.09 16.22
CA ASN A 111 -5.87 9.04 15.59
C ASN A 111 -7.03 8.61 16.46
N ASN A 112 -8.15 8.44 15.85
CA ASN A 112 -9.24 7.63 16.36
C ASN A 112 -8.90 6.12 16.38
N ASP A 113 -7.66 5.74 16.06
CA ASP A 113 -7.21 4.33 15.95
C ASP A 113 -7.23 3.62 17.30
N LEU A 114 -7.11 4.35 18.41
CA LEU A 114 -7.14 3.78 19.77
C LEU A 114 -8.55 3.48 20.27
N ASN A 115 -9.58 3.94 19.61
CA ASN A 115 -10.97 3.79 20.07
C ASN A 115 -11.66 2.53 19.50
N TYR A 116 -10.91 1.66 18.80
CA TYR A 116 -11.46 0.45 18.16
C TYR A 116 -10.74 -0.85 18.56
N MET A 117 -10.03 -0.83 19.70
CA MET A 117 -9.56 -2.03 20.37
C MET A 117 -10.60 -2.57 21.33
#